data_5837dd0aba2d14dd4f5128cfadc29bc8
#
_entry.id   5837dd0aba2d14dd4f5128cfadc29bc8
#
_cell.length_a   1.000
_cell.length_b   1.000
_cell.length_c   1.000
_cell.angle_alpha   90.00
_cell.angle_beta   90.00
_cell.angle_gamma   90.00
#
_symmetry.space_group_name_H-M   'P 1'
#
loop_
_entity.id
_entity.type
_entity.pdbx_description
1 polymer ?
#
loop_
_entity_poly.entity_id
_entity_poly.type
_entity_poly.pdbx_seq_one_letter_code
_entity_poly.pdbx_strand_id
1 'polypeptide(L)'
;QEVQSCLQLYVLLDKIYAGSLQVRLLEQDTVFITEKLPDIGKNAAALQSSCLSMLLFYIFHRWDMKNAFMEPERKEPLFIENLELLGFQRLSDDEQNRLYLLKRDAFKTALEPDAQELQRMSLQQLWQLFPIVIRPYSARYKDWYDTQCQCLQTLLKDQIVRISHIGSTAVPGLEAKPCIDILLETDTRNPQTLIQTLMENGWGLMSRRRDAQGEILCFHKGYTVLGFAEQVFHLHVRYPHDWDELYFRDYLLTHEDACCQYANLKKKLARKYRRDRDAYTQEKTAFITEITNKSRKASA
;
A
#
# COMPACT_ATOMS: atom_id res chain seq x y z
N GLN A 1 4.00 21.59 -28.79
CA GLN A 1 3.60 22.09 -27.47
C GLN A 1 3.27 20.87 -26.61
N GLU A 2 4.22 20.42 -25.80
CA GLU A 2 4.00 19.38 -24.80
C GLU A 2 3.00 19.92 -23.78
N VAL A 3 1.89 19.23 -23.62
CA VAL A 3 0.93 19.50 -22.56
C VAL A 3 1.60 19.10 -21.25
N GLN A 4 2.20 20.07 -20.55
CA GLN A 4 2.68 19.86 -19.18
C GLN A 4 1.48 19.47 -18.32
N SER A 5 1.46 18.23 -17.84
CA SER A 5 0.42 17.75 -16.94
C SER A 5 0.52 18.51 -15.62
N CYS A 6 -0.50 19.32 -15.33
CA CYS A 6 -0.63 20.06 -14.09
C CYS A 6 -1.83 19.51 -13.31
N LEU A 7 -1.62 19.12 -12.07
CA LEU A 7 -2.68 18.73 -11.15
C LEU A 7 -2.91 19.86 -10.15
N GLN A 8 -4.16 20.26 -10.01
CA GLN A 8 -4.57 21.22 -8.98
C GLN A 8 -5.41 20.52 -7.92
N LEU A 9 -4.98 20.63 -6.67
CA LEU A 9 -5.64 20.09 -5.50
C LEU A 9 -6.22 21.23 -4.69
N TYR A 10 -7.48 21.08 -4.30
CA TYR A 10 -8.16 22.06 -3.46
C TYR A 10 -8.17 21.59 -2.01
N VAL A 11 -7.77 22.47 -1.10
CA VAL A 11 -7.85 22.22 0.33
C VAL A 11 -9.19 22.73 0.83
N LEU A 12 -9.96 21.85 1.45
CA LEU A 12 -11.25 22.17 2.07
C LEU A 12 -11.16 21.96 3.58
N LEU A 13 -11.50 22.96 4.35
CA LEU A 13 -11.68 22.89 5.80
C LEU A 13 -13.18 22.97 6.09
N ASP A 14 -13.76 21.94 6.73
CA ASP A 14 -15.20 21.86 7.00
C ASP A 14 -16.08 22.14 5.76
N LYS A 15 -15.66 21.65 4.59
CA LYS A 15 -16.28 21.88 3.27
C LYS A 15 -16.17 23.31 2.73
N ILE A 16 -15.43 24.18 3.41
CA ILE A 16 -15.14 25.55 2.95
C ILE A 16 -13.78 25.55 2.27
N TYR A 17 -13.68 26.26 1.13
CA TYR A 17 -12.42 26.40 0.40
C TYR A 17 -11.38 27.10 1.28
N ALA A 18 -10.28 26.45 1.52
CA ALA A 18 -9.16 26.92 2.34
C ALA A 18 -7.86 27.12 1.54
N GLY A 19 -7.89 26.89 0.22
CA GLY A 19 -6.73 27.11 -0.63
C GLY A 19 -6.49 25.99 -1.65
N SER A 20 -5.34 26.03 -2.32
CA SER A 20 -4.95 25.00 -3.28
C SER A 20 -3.46 24.74 -3.29
N LEU A 21 -3.10 23.53 -3.71
CA LEU A 21 -1.75 23.10 -4.05
C LEU A 21 -1.73 22.72 -5.52
N GLN A 22 -0.78 23.25 -6.27
CA GLN A 22 -0.56 22.88 -7.67
C GLN A 22 0.69 22.01 -7.77
N VAL A 23 0.61 20.93 -8.54
CA VAL A 23 1.73 20.04 -8.82
C VAL A 23 1.91 20.00 -10.33
N ARG A 24 3.06 20.41 -10.80
CA ARG A 24 3.47 20.38 -12.19
C ARG A 24 4.60 19.36 -12.37
N LEU A 25 4.42 18.44 -13.29
CA LEU A 25 5.48 17.53 -13.69
C LEU A 25 6.53 18.29 -14.48
N LEU A 26 7.80 18.24 -14.04
CA LEU A 26 8.95 18.84 -14.75
C LEU A 26 9.61 17.82 -15.67
N GLU A 27 9.89 16.63 -15.12
CA GLU A 27 10.52 15.49 -15.77
C GLU A 27 9.83 14.19 -15.33
N GLN A 28 10.26 13.03 -15.84
CA GLN A 28 9.60 11.73 -15.56
C GLN A 28 9.49 11.40 -14.07
N ASP A 29 10.41 11.89 -13.23
CA ASP A 29 10.46 11.59 -11.80
C ASP A 29 10.57 12.83 -10.90
N THR A 30 10.28 14.00 -11.45
CA THR A 30 10.47 15.29 -10.77
C THR A 30 9.24 16.18 -10.90
N VAL A 31 8.78 16.72 -9.78
CA VAL A 31 7.64 17.63 -9.74
C VAL A 31 8.02 19.00 -9.16
N PHE A 32 7.25 20.02 -9.53
CA PHE A 32 7.27 21.34 -8.92
C PHE A 32 5.95 21.60 -8.21
N ILE A 33 6.02 22.02 -6.95
CA ILE A 33 4.86 22.30 -6.10
C ILE A 33 4.73 23.81 -5.93
N THR A 34 3.56 24.33 -6.18
CA THR A 34 3.18 25.72 -5.87
C THR A 34 2.01 25.70 -4.90
N GLU A 35 2.05 26.49 -3.86
CA GLU A 35 0.97 26.66 -2.91
C GLU A 35 0.21 27.96 -3.10
N LYS A 36 -1.10 27.94 -2.87
CA LYS A 36 -1.96 29.11 -2.75
C LYS A 36 -2.90 28.89 -1.56
N LEU A 37 -2.33 28.98 -0.36
CA LEU A 37 -3.08 28.77 0.88
C LEU A 37 -3.29 30.13 1.52
N PRO A 38 -4.56 30.56 1.74
CA PRO A 38 -4.86 31.85 2.38
C PRO A 38 -4.38 31.86 3.84
N ASP A 39 -4.20 33.04 4.38
CA ASP A 39 -3.96 33.22 5.80
C ASP A 39 -5.23 32.94 6.58
N ILE A 40 -5.29 31.78 7.23
CA ILE A 40 -6.41 31.34 8.08
C ILE A 40 -6.09 31.52 9.56
N GLY A 41 -5.16 32.41 9.90
CA GLY A 41 -4.81 32.76 11.28
C GLY A 41 -3.80 31.79 11.93
N LYS A 42 -3.79 31.73 13.26
CA LYS A 42 -2.75 31.05 14.07
C LYS A 42 -2.51 29.58 13.74
N ASN A 43 -3.43 28.89 13.06
CA ASN A 43 -3.31 27.49 12.69
C ASN A 43 -2.91 27.28 11.21
N ALA A 44 -2.66 28.37 10.47
CA ALA A 44 -2.36 28.29 9.04
C ALA A 44 -1.13 27.41 8.75
N ALA A 45 -0.03 27.63 9.45
CA ALA A 45 1.22 26.89 9.25
C ALA A 45 1.08 25.39 9.54
N ALA A 46 0.34 25.01 10.58
CA ALA A 46 0.10 23.60 10.90
C ALA A 46 -0.76 22.91 9.85
N LEU A 47 -1.82 23.56 9.36
CA LEU A 47 -2.66 23.02 8.29
C LEU A 47 -1.89 22.92 6.97
N GLN A 48 -1.09 23.93 6.63
CA GLN A 48 -0.24 23.93 5.43
C GLN A 48 0.76 22.78 5.47
N SER A 49 1.45 22.60 6.59
CA SER A 49 2.40 21.52 6.81
C SER A 49 1.73 20.15 6.67
N SER A 50 0.54 19.95 7.22
CA SER A 50 -0.22 18.71 7.10
C SER A 50 -0.66 18.44 5.67
N CYS A 51 -1.20 19.44 4.97
CA CYS A 51 -1.61 19.32 3.57
C CYS A 51 -0.41 19.01 2.66
N LEU A 52 0.71 19.70 2.86
CA LEU A 52 1.94 19.48 2.10
C LEU A 52 2.51 18.08 2.38
N SER A 53 2.53 17.65 3.63
CA SER A 53 3.00 16.30 4.01
C SER A 53 2.15 15.20 3.36
N MET A 54 0.83 15.35 3.33
CA MET A 54 -0.07 14.43 2.62
C MET A 54 0.19 14.41 1.11
N LEU A 55 0.35 15.57 0.49
CA LEU A 55 0.68 15.68 -0.93
C LEU A 55 2.00 15.01 -1.26
N LEU A 56 3.06 15.27 -0.49
CA LEU A 56 4.38 14.67 -0.66
C LEU A 56 4.35 13.16 -0.52
N PHE A 57 3.55 12.65 0.44
CA PHE A 57 3.35 11.21 0.55
C PHE A 57 2.78 10.62 -0.75
N TYR A 58 1.76 11.26 -1.35
CA TYR A 58 1.22 10.84 -2.64
C TYR A 58 2.25 10.94 -3.77
N ILE A 59 2.99 12.03 -3.86
CA ILE A 59 4.02 12.28 -4.87
C ILE A 59 5.06 11.16 -4.83
N PHE A 60 5.60 10.86 -3.67
CA PHE A 60 6.70 9.90 -3.53
C PHE A 60 6.25 8.44 -3.55
N HIS A 61 5.08 8.12 -3.01
CA HIS A 61 4.64 6.72 -2.84
C HIS A 61 3.60 6.25 -3.85
N ARG A 62 2.87 7.18 -4.51
CA ARG A 62 1.84 6.83 -5.48
C ARG A 62 2.22 7.14 -6.91
N TRP A 63 2.96 8.22 -7.12
CA TRP A 63 3.38 8.67 -8.45
C TRP A 63 4.81 8.29 -8.77
N ASP A 64 5.50 7.64 -7.84
CA ASP A 64 6.89 7.16 -7.97
C ASP A 64 7.89 8.28 -8.31
N MET A 65 7.62 9.51 -7.86
CA MET A 65 8.54 10.63 -8.05
C MET A 65 9.76 10.48 -7.15
N LYS A 66 10.89 11.00 -7.60
CA LYS A 66 12.14 11.02 -6.83
C LYS A 66 12.44 12.37 -6.21
N ASN A 67 12.00 13.44 -6.89
CA ASN A 67 12.32 14.81 -6.49
C ASN A 67 11.06 15.68 -6.48
N ALA A 68 10.95 16.55 -5.50
CA ALA A 68 9.95 17.61 -5.42
C ALA A 68 10.62 18.94 -5.18
N PHE A 69 10.42 19.88 -6.10
CA PHE A 69 10.82 21.26 -5.94
C PHE A 69 9.67 22.11 -5.42
N MET A 70 9.99 23.11 -4.63
CA MET A 70 9.02 24.08 -4.12
C MET A 70 9.65 25.45 -4.01
N GLU A 71 8.92 26.46 -4.46
CA GLU A 71 9.19 27.87 -4.20
C GLU A 71 8.06 28.42 -3.32
N PRO A 72 8.31 28.64 -2.02
CA PRO A 72 7.28 29.14 -1.10
C PRO A 72 6.90 30.58 -1.45
N GLU A 73 5.62 30.84 -1.70
CA GLU A 73 5.12 32.23 -1.83
C GLU A 73 5.25 32.98 -0.49
N ARG A 74 5.18 32.23 0.61
CA ARG A 74 5.26 32.77 1.97
C ARG A 74 6.67 32.62 2.54
N LYS A 75 7.12 33.68 3.20
CA LYS A 75 8.44 33.75 3.86
C LYS A 75 8.34 33.66 5.38
N GLU A 76 7.20 33.18 5.91
CA GLU A 76 6.98 33.05 7.35
C GLU A 76 7.98 32.06 7.97
N PRO A 77 8.68 32.43 9.06
CA PRO A 77 9.73 31.57 9.65
C PRO A 77 9.21 30.18 10.01
N LEU A 78 8.00 30.07 10.58
CA LEU A 78 7.39 28.82 10.98
C LEU A 78 7.09 27.89 9.78
N PHE A 79 6.69 28.45 8.64
CA PHE A 79 6.46 27.66 7.44
C PHE A 79 7.78 27.12 6.86
N ILE A 80 8.82 27.95 6.84
CA ILE A 80 10.15 27.54 6.39
C ILE A 80 10.73 26.46 7.30
N GLU A 81 10.61 26.59 8.62
CA GLU A 81 11.01 25.55 9.58
C GLU A 81 10.28 24.24 9.33
N ASN A 82 8.99 24.27 9.03
CA ASN A 82 8.21 23.09 8.68
C ASN A 82 8.68 22.42 7.38
N LEU A 83 9.10 23.18 6.36
CA LEU A 83 9.71 22.60 5.15
C LEU A 83 11.00 21.84 5.49
N GLU A 84 11.84 22.42 6.31
CA GLU A 84 13.11 21.79 6.75
C GLU A 84 12.84 20.53 7.59
N LEU A 85 11.83 20.57 8.46
CA LEU A 85 11.38 19.38 9.22
C LEU A 85 10.89 18.27 8.31
N LEU A 86 10.25 18.58 7.18
CA LEU A 86 9.84 17.58 6.17
C LEU A 86 11.02 17.05 5.35
N GLY A 87 12.21 17.66 5.48
CA GLY A 87 13.43 17.23 4.81
C GLY A 87 13.79 18.06 3.58
N PHE A 88 13.08 19.15 3.29
CA PHE A 88 13.45 20.06 2.22
C PHE A 88 14.81 20.73 2.48
N GLN A 89 15.62 20.80 1.46
CA GLN A 89 16.90 21.48 1.46
C GLN A 89 16.83 22.74 0.61
N ARG A 90 17.26 23.86 1.14
CA ARG A 90 17.37 25.12 0.41
C ARG A 90 18.50 25.04 -0.62
N LEU A 91 18.19 25.38 -1.88
CA LEU A 91 19.15 25.33 -2.98
C LEU A 91 19.81 26.67 -3.29
N SER A 92 19.21 27.79 -2.89
CA SER A 92 19.71 29.14 -3.19
C SER A 92 19.75 29.99 -1.94
N ASP A 93 20.83 30.75 -1.78
CA ASP A 93 20.99 31.76 -0.71
C ASP A 93 20.34 33.11 -1.07
N ASP A 94 19.77 33.23 -2.26
CA ASP A 94 19.05 34.42 -2.67
C ASP A 94 17.75 34.58 -1.83
N GLU A 95 17.65 35.69 -1.13
CA GLU A 95 16.45 35.98 -0.30
C GLU A 95 15.22 36.26 -1.13
N GLN A 96 15.37 36.61 -2.41
CA GLN A 96 14.23 36.89 -3.29
C GLN A 96 13.67 35.64 -3.95
N ASN A 97 14.53 34.64 -4.25
CA ASN A 97 14.15 33.39 -4.95
C ASN A 97 14.55 32.18 -4.11
N ARG A 98 13.74 31.83 -3.12
CA ARG A 98 13.99 30.69 -2.24
C ARG A 98 13.47 29.41 -2.88
N LEU A 99 14.35 28.65 -3.55
CA LEU A 99 14.04 27.35 -4.09
C LEU A 99 14.45 26.24 -3.12
N TYR A 100 13.54 25.33 -2.85
CA TYR A 100 13.75 24.17 -2.02
C TYR A 100 13.64 22.88 -2.83
N LEU A 101 14.47 21.89 -2.52
CA LEU A 101 14.45 20.54 -3.07
C LEU A 101 14.22 19.55 -1.95
N LEU A 102 13.28 18.65 -2.16
CA LEU A 102 13.09 17.45 -1.36
C LEU A 102 13.32 16.21 -2.21
N LYS A 103 14.25 15.36 -1.80
CA LYS A 103 14.44 14.03 -2.35
C LYS A 103 13.58 13.01 -1.58
N ARG A 104 13.13 11.97 -2.28
CA ARG A 104 12.29 10.92 -1.67
C ARG A 104 12.90 10.32 -0.40
N ASP A 105 14.20 10.02 -0.43
CA ASP A 105 14.95 9.41 0.67
C ASP A 105 15.16 10.35 1.88
N ALA A 106 15.05 11.66 1.65
CA ALA A 106 15.12 12.68 2.69
C ALA A 106 13.75 13.05 3.27
N PHE A 107 12.63 12.57 2.67
CA PHE A 107 11.29 12.91 3.13
C PHE A 107 11.02 12.37 4.53
N LYS A 108 10.88 13.28 5.46
CA LYS A 108 10.55 13.00 6.86
C LYS A 108 9.05 13.29 7.04
N THR A 109 8.25 12.26 7.06
CA THR A 109 6.84 12.43 7.39
C THR A 109 6.65 12.41 8.91
N ALA A 110 6.03 13.47 9.45
CA ALA A 110 5.44 13.42 10.79
C ALA A 110 4.17 12.54 10.83
N LEU A 111 3.71 12.12 9.66
CA LEU A 111 2.62 11.18 9.44
C LEU A 111 3.20 9.74 9.37
N GLU A 112 4.08 9.34 10.28
CA GLU A 112 4.21 7.92 10.56
C GLU A 112 2.82 7.46 11.02
N PRO A 113 2.11 6.66 10.20
CA PRO A 113 0.76 6.28 10.55
C PRO A 113 0.84 5.49 11.85
N ASP A 114 0.28 6.05 12.89
CA ASP A 114 0.12 5.32 14.14
C ASP A 114 -0.70 4.06 13.82
N ALA A 115 -0.06 2.90 13.86
CA ALA A 115 -0.73 1.62 13.64
C ALA A 115 -1.93 1.46 14.60
N GLN A 116 -1.90 2.15 15.75
CA GLN A 116 -3.00 2.24 16.70
C GLN A 116 -4.20 3.01 16.14
N GLU A 117 -4.01 3.98 15.25
CA GLU A 117 -5.12 4.73 14.66
C GLU A 117 -5.96 3.84 13.73
N LEU A 118 -5.33 3.00 12.91
CA LEU A 118 -6.06 2.01 12.10
C LEU A 118 -6.85 1.02 12.95
N GLN A 119 -6.32 0.63 14.11
CA GLN A 119 -7.02 -0.26 15.05
C GLN A 119 -8.25 0.38 15.71
N ARG A 120 -8.27 1.72 15.85
CA ARG A 120 -9.41 2.46 16.40
C ARG A 120 -10.51 2.73 15.37
N MET A 121 -10.23 2.56 14.08
CA MET A 121 -11.20 2.78 13.01
C MET A 121 -12.26 1.69 12.99
N SER A 122 -13.51 2.10 12.74
CA SER A 122 -14.58 1.14 12.44
C SER A 122 -14.34 0.44 11.11
N LEU A 123 -14.93 -0.74 10.90
CA LEU A 123 -14.88 -1.46 9.62
C LEU A 123 -15.32 -0.58 8.45
N GLN A 124 -16.35 0.24 8.63
CA GLN A 124 -16.80 1.17 7.59
C GLN A 124 -15.73 2.21 7.22
N GLN A 125 -15.02 2.77 8.19
CA GLN A 125 -13.91 3.70 7.95
C GLN A 125 -12.75 3.01 7.23
N LEU A 126 -12.38 1.80 7.66
CA LEU A 126 -11.35 1.00 6.99
C LEU A 126 -11.75 0.65 5.55
N TRP A 127 -13.01 0.31 5.26
CA TRP A 127 -13.46 0.03 3.90
C TRP A 127 -13.49 1.27 3.00
N GLN A 128 -13.72 2.47 3.56
CA GLN A 128 -13.57 3.72 2.81
C GLN A 128 -12.09 3.98 2.46
N LEU A 129 -11.21 3.72 3.41
CA LEU A 129 -9.77 3.95 3.27
C LEU A 129 -9.11 2.94 2.34
N PHE A 130 -9.61 1.69 2.32
CA PHE A 130 -9.03 0.58 1.57
C PHE A 130 -10.01 -0.03 0.54
N PRO A 131 -10.42 0.74 -0.49
CA PRO A 131 -11.36 0.27 -1.50
C PRO A 131 -10.78 -0.89 -2.32
N ILE A 132 -11.66 -1.73 -2.86
CA ILE A 132 -11.27 -2.80 -3.78
C ILE A 132 -11.04 -2.19 -5.16
N VAL A 133 -9.78 -2.23 -5.62
CA VAL A 133 -9.37 -1.75 -6.95
C VAL A 133 -8.68 -2.89 -7.68
N ILE A 134 -9.23 -3.31 -8.82
CA ILE A 134 -8.61 -4.30 -9.71
C ILE A 134 -7.77 -3.55 -10.75
N ARG A 135 -6.54 -3.98 -10.94
CA ARG A 135 -5.59 -3.43 -11.91
C ARG A 135 -5.08 -4.51 -12.86
N PRO A 136 -4.62 -4.15 -14.06
CA PRO A 136 -3.87 -5.06 -14.91
C PRO A 136 -2.67 -5.66 -14.16
N TYR A 137 -2.26 -6.84 -14.58
CA TYR A 137 -1.07 -7.49 -14.04
C TYR A 137 0.18 -6.59 -14.23
N SER A 138 1.06 -6.60 -13.24
CA SER A 138 2.36 -5.93 -13.31
C SER A 138 3.47 -6.92 -13.03
N ALA A 139 4.52 -6.95 -13.88
CA ALA A 139 5.72 -7.76 -13.65
C ALA A 139 6.41 -7.42 -12.31
N ARG A 140 6.25 -6.18 -11.82
CA ARG A 140 6.76 -5.73 -10.51
C ARG A 140 6.23 -6.56 -9.32
N TYR A 141 5.10 -7.28 -9.48
CA TYR A 141 4.58 -8.12 -8.41
C TYR A 141 5.53 -9.25 -8.02
N LYS A 142 6.23 -9.80 -9.03
CA LYS A 142 7.27 -10.81 -8.77
C LYS A 142 8.45 -10.19 -8.03
N ASP A 143 8.93 -9.04 -8.44
CA ASP A 143 10.07 -8.35 -7.82
C ASP A 143 9.75 -7.97 -6.36
N TRP A 144 8.52 -7.49 -6.11
CA TRP A 144 8.06 -7.18 -4.75
C TRP A 144 7.99 -8.43 -3.88
N TYR A 145 7.47 -9.53 -4.43
CA TYR A 145 7.46 -10.82 -3.72
C TYR A 145 8.89 -11.27 -3.41
N ASP A 146 9.79 -11.31 -4.40
CA ASP A 146 11.16 -11.78 -4.23
C ASP A 146 11.91 -10.97 -3.17
N THR A 147 11.78 -9.64 -3.19
CA THR A 147 12.38 -8.73 -2.20
C THR A 147 11.84 -9.03 -0.80
N GLN A 148 10.51 -9.13 -0.66
CA GLN A 148 9.89 -9.38 0.64
C GLN A 148 10.19 -10.79 1.15
N CYS A 149 10.30 -11.77 0.25
CA CYS A 149 10.70 -13.14 0.57
C CYS A 149 12.12 -13.17 1.16
N GLN A 150 13.09 -12.48 0.56
CA GLN A 150 14.45 -12.35 1.08
C GLN A 150 14.48 -11.68 2.46
N CYS A 151 13.68 -10.63 2.67
CA CYS A 151 13.54 -9.99 3.97
C CYS A 151 13.02 -10.97 5.03
N LEU A 152 11.97 -11.75 4.72
CA LEU A 152 11.41 -12.74 5.63
C LEU A 152 12.39 -13.87 5.93
N GLN A 153 13.13 -14.35 4.91
CA GLN A 153 14.17 -15.37 5.08
C GLN A 153 15.31 -14.89 6.00
N THR A 154 15.73 -13.65 5.84
CA THR A 154 16.74 -13.04 6.71
C THR A 154 16.24 -12.89 8.14
N LEU A 155 14.97 -12.49 8.31
CA LEU A 155 14.34 -12.21 9.61
C LEU A 155 14.06 -13.49 10.40
N LEU A 156 13.49 -14.50 9.75
CA LEU A 156 12.97 -15.70 10.43
C LEU A 156 13.92 -16.91 10.31
N LYS A 157 14.89 -16.86 9.41
CA LYS A 157 15.95 -17.89 9.23
C LYS A 157 15.38 -19.32 9.20
N ASP A 158 15.85 -20.15 10.14
CA ASP A 158 15.52 -21.59 10.22
C ASP A 158 14.06 -21.87 10.64
N GLN A 159 13.27 -20.83 10.94
CA GLN A 159 11.86 -21.00 11.27
C GLN A 159 10.98 -21.18 10.00
N ILE A 160 11.52 -21.01 8.81
CA ILE A 160 10.79 -21.14 7.55
C ILE A 160 10.99 -22.55 6.98
N VAL A 161 9.91 -23.30 6.84
CA VAL A 161 9.90 -24.58 6.14
C VAL A 161 9.72 -24.36 4.64
N ARG A 162 8.76 -23.53 4.26
CA ARG A 162 8.48 -23.14 2.87
C ARG A 162 7.90 -21.73 2.83
N ILE A 163 8.22 -20.99 1.75
CA ILE A 163 7.61 -19.71 1.43
C ILE A 163 7.16 -19.73 -0.02
N SER A 164 5.95 -19.25 -0.30
CA SER A 164 5.33 -19.33 -1.62
C SER A 164 4.56 -18.07 -1.95
N HIS A 165 4.72 -17.58 -3.19
CA HIS A 165 3.84 -16.56 -3.75
C HIS A 165 2.49 -17.21 -4.09
N ILE A 166 1.41 -16.73 -3.51
CA ILE A 166 0.07 -17.24 -3.73
C ILE A 166 -0.87 -16.12 -4.20
N GLY A 167 -2.13 -16.45 -4.42
CA GLY A 167 -3.13 -15.46 -4.82
C GLY A 167 -2.98 -14.97 -6.26
N SER A 168 -3.75 -13.93 -6.59
CA SER A 168 -3.88 -13.48 -7.98
C SER A 168 -2.63 -12.82 -8.55
N THR A 169 -1.79 -12.21 -7.72
CA THR A 169 -0.55 -11.53 -8.16
C THR A 169 0.56 -12.53 -8.49
N ALA A 170 0.42 -13.78 -8.06
CA ALA A 170 1.32 -14.88 -8.42
C ALA A 170 1.09 -15.43 -9.83
N VAL A 171 -0.02 -15.06 -10.50
CA VAL A 171 -0.41 -15.57 -11.82
C VAL A 171 -0.15 -14.49 -12.87
N PRO A 172 0.84 -14.66 -13.77
CA PRO A 172 1.14 -13.71 -14.82
C PRO A 172 -0.07 -13.42 -15.71
N GLY A 173 -0.29 -12.15 -16.04
CA GLY A 173 -1.42 -11.71 -16.86
C GLY A 173 -2.76 -11.58 -16.12
N LEU A 174 -2.91 -12.11 -14.92
CA LEU A 174 -4.17 -12.05 -14.18
C LEU A 174 -4.37 -10.69 -13.52
N GLU A 175 -5.43 -9.97 -13.91
CA GLU A 175 -5.84 -8.73 -13.26
C GLU A 175 -6.15 -8.96 -11.77
N ALA A 176 -5.61 -8.13 -10.90
CA ALA A 176 -5.66 -8.34 -9.45
C ALA A 176 -5.77 -7.02 -8.66
N LYS A 177 -6.13 -7.13 -7.39
CA LYS A 177 -5.75 -6.08 -6.43
C LYS A 177 -4.23 -6.07 -6.33
N PRO A 178 -3.57 -4.89 -6.28
CA PRO A 178 -2.11 -4.80 -6.16
C PRO A 178 -1.67 -5.15 -4.72
N CYS A 179 -1.89 -6.39 -4.32
CA CYS A 179 -1.55 -6.92 -3.01
C CYS A 179 -0.87 -8.28 -3.19
N ILE A 180 0.31 -8.41 -2.66
CA ILE A 180 1.11 -9.63 -2.74
C ILE A 180 0.70 -10.56 -1.60
N ASP A 181 0.14 -11.71 -1.95
CA ASP A 181 -0.22 -12.73 -0.97
C ASP A 181 0.94 -13.73 -0.84
N ILE A 182 1.46 -13.91 0.37
CA ILE A 182 2.58 -14.80 0.71
C ILE A 182 2.09 -15.89 1.65
N LEU A 183 2.30 -17.15 1.31
CA LEU A 183 2.15 -18.27 2.22
C LEU A 183 3.51 -18.61 2.82
N LEU A 184 3.64 -18.52 4.13
CA LEU A 184 4.82 -18.92 4.91
C LEU A 184 4.45 -20.10 5.78
N GLU A 185 5.14 -21.21 5.58
CA GLU A 185 5.00 -22.40 6.40
C GLU A 185 6.14 -22.48 7.40
N THR A 186 5.77 -22.70 8.65
CA THR A 186 6.70 -22.73 9.78
C THR A 186 6.39 -23.93 10.70
N ASP A 187 7.40 -24.51 11.26
CA ASP A 187 7.28 -25.54 12.30
C ASP A 187 7.52 -25.00 13.72
N THR A 188 7.63 -23.67 13.85
CA THR A 188 7.89 -23.04 15.14
C THR A 188 6.82 -23.39 16.17
N ARG A 189 7.27 -23.86 17.33
CA ARG A 189 6.37 -24.18 18.46
C ARG A 189 6.04 -22.96 19.32
N ASN A 190 6.68 -21.84 19.05
CA ASN A 190 6.44 -20.58 19.77
C ASN A 190 5.88 -19.49 18.83
N PRO A 191 4.57 -19.53 18.53
CA PRO A 191 3.95 -18.53 17.65
C PRO A 191 4.02 -17.12 18.21
N GLN A 192 4.15 -16.95 19.53
CA GLN A 192 4.21 -15.63 20.15
C GLN A 192 5.50 -14.88 19.79
N THR A 193 6.65 -15.56 19.81
CA THR A 193 7.92 -14.97 19.38
C THR A 193 7.88 -14.59 17.90
N LEU A 194 7.33 -15.45 17.03
CA LEU A 194 7.17 -15.16 15.61
C LEU A 194 6.26 -13.95 15.39
N ILE A 195 5.14 -13.86 16.09
CA ILE A 195 4.22 -12.71 16.02
C ILE A 195 4.96 -11.43 16.39
N GLN A 196 5.66 -11.44 17.53
CA GLN A 196 6.40 -10.27 18.01
C GLN A 196 7.48 -9.85 17.00
N THR A 197 8.29 -10.79 16.50
CA THR A 197 9.33 -10.53 15.51
C THR A 197 8.75 -9.89 14.24
N LEU A 198 7.63 -10.40 13.73
CA LEU A 198 6.96 -9.83 12.55
C LEU A 198 6.43 -8.42 12.83
N MET A 199 5.79 -8.20 13.98
CA MET A 199 5.24 -6.90 14.35
C MET A 199 6.34 -5.84 14.52
N GLU A 200 7.46 -6.17 15.12
CA GLU A 200 8.63 -5.30 15.27
C GLU A 200 9.26 -4.94 13.91
N ASN A 201 8.96 -5.71 12.85
CA ASN A 201 9.44 -5.49 11.49
C ASN A 201 8.34 -4.98 10.52
N GLY A 202 7.34 -4.30 11.07
CA GLY A 202 6.34 -3.54 10.31
C GLY A 202 5.17 -4.38 9.76
N TRP A 203 4.97 -5.60 10.27
CA TRP A 203 3.78 -6.39 9.98
C TRP A 203 2.69 -6.15 11.02
N GLY A 204 1.47 -5.86 10.58
CA GLY A 204 0.29 -5.77 11.44
C GLY A 204 -0.42 -7.11 11.51
N LEU A 205 -0.71 -7.64 12.71
CA LEU A 205 -1.49 -8.87 12.88
C LEU A 205 -2.97 -8.59 12.58
N MET A 206 -3.51 -9.25 11.54
CA MET A 206 -4.93 -9.14 11.16
C MET A 206 -5.82 -10.14 11.90
N SER A 207 -5.38 -11.39 11.96
CA SER A 207 -6.15 -12.45 12.61
C SER A 207 -5.25 -13.55 13.14
N ARG A 208 -5.72 -14.15 14.23
CA ARG A 208 -5.15 -15.35 14.82
C ARG A 208 -6.27 -16.33 15.09
N ARG A 209 -6.18 -17.52 14.57
CA ARG A 209 -7.12 -18.62 14.80
C ARG A 209 -6.35 -19.92 14.89
N ARG A 210 -7.01 -20.97 15.37
CA ARG A 210 -6.45 -22.32 15.47
C ARG A 210 -7.42 -23.30 14.82
N ASP A 211 -6.89 -24.24 14.07
CA ASP A 211 -7.63 -25.37 13.53
C ASP A 211 -6.96 -26.70 13.92
N ALA A 212 -7.36 -27.79 13.27
CA ALA A 212 -6.82 -29.13 13.53
C ALA A 212 -5.33 -29.24 13.16
N GLN A 213 -4.83 -28.43 12.25
CA GLN A 213 -3.45 -28.39 11.78
C GLN A 213 -2.58 -27.49 12.65
N GLY A 214 -3.17 -26.57 13.44
CA GLY A 214 -2.45 -25.70 14.35
C GLY A 214 -2.86 -24.23 14.25
N GLU A 215 -1.91 -23.34 14.54
CA GLU A 215 -2.13 -21.88 14.47
C GLU A 215 -2.18 -21.39 13.02
N ILE A 216 -3.17 -20.56 12.72
CA ILE A 216 -3.30 -19.83 11.47
C ILE A 216 -3.19 -18.35 11.79
N LEU A 217 -2.15 -17.71 11.28
CA LEU A 217 -1.92 -16.29 11.46
C LEU A 217 -2.01 -15.58 10.12
N CYS A 218 -2.63 -14.41 10.11
CA CYS A 218 -2.63 -13.52 8.95
C CYS A 218 -2.09 -12.17 9.37
N PHE A 219 -1.14 -11.67 8.58
CA PHE A 219 -0.57 -10.33 8.76
C PHE A 219 -0.77 -9.50 7.50
N HIS A 220 -0.69 -8.20 7.67
CA HIS A 220 -0.64 -7.25 6.57
C HIS A 220 0.57 -6.32 6.69
N LYS A 221 1.00 -5.75 5.55
CA LYS A 221 1.96 -4.66 5.49
C LYS A 221 1.55 -3.70 4.36
N GLY A 222 1.82 -2.41 4.54
CA GLY A 222 1.46 -1.39 3.54
C GLY A 222 0.03 -0.85 3.68
N TYR A 223 -0.62 -1.05 4.82
CA TYR A 223 -1.87 -0.40 5.20
C TYR A 223 -1.54 0.83 6.04
N THR A 224 -1.95 2.01 5.59
CA THR A 224 -1.65 3.28 6.28
C THR A 224 -2.92 4.09 6.50
N VAL A 225 -2.91 5.04 7.41
CA VAL A 225 -4.02 5.97 7.65
C VAL A 225 -4.36 6.83 6.44
N LEU A 226 -3.49 6.88 5.44
CA LEU A 226 -3.70 7.56 4.16
C LEU A 226 -4.15 6.60 3.03
N GLY A 227 -4.45 5.36 3.35
CA GLY A 227 -4.79 4.30 2.40
C GLY A 227 -3.65 3.32 2.15
N PHE A 228 -3.69 2.64 1.00
CA PHE A 228 -2.64 1.68 0.65
C PHE A 228 -1.31 2.37 0.34
N ALA A 229 -0.22 1.84 0.89
CA ALA A 229 1.13 2.13 0.42
C ALA A 229 1.33 1.66 -1.03
N GLU A 230 2.47 1.98 -1.65
CA GLU A 230 2.80 1.48 -3.00
C GLU A 230 2.84 -0.05 -3.04
N GLN A 231 3.46 -0.64 -2.03
CA GLN A 231 3.58 -2.09 -1.89
C GLN A 231 2.70 -2.55 -0.73
N VAL A 232 1.83 -3.49 -1.02
CA VAL A 232 0.89 -4.08 -0.05
C VAL A 232 1.08 -5.58 -0.02
N PHE A 233 1.18 -6.13 1.18
CA PHE A 233 1.39 -7.55 1.40
C PHE A 233 0.37 -8.12 2.37
N HIS A 234 -0.04 -9.37 2.12
CA HIS A 234 -0.65 -10.25 3.09
C HIS A 234 0.27 -11.44 3.33
N LEU A 235 0.55 -11.73 4.58
CA LEU A 235 1.35 -12.88 4.97
C LEU A 235 0.46 -13.88 5.71
N HIS A 236 0.28 -15.05 5.12
CA HIS A 236 -0.45 -16.17 5.67
C HIS A 236 0.56 -17.13 6.30
N VAL A 237 0.64 -17.16 7.62
CA VAL A 237 1.56 -18.04 8.36
C VAL A 237 0.79 -19.26 8.83
N ARG A 238 1.32 -20.44 8.53
CA ARG A 238 0.70 -21.73 8.78
C ARG A 238 1.74 -22.82 9.09
N TYR A 239 1.29 -23.94 9.61
CA TYR A 239 2.12 -25.15 9.69
C TYR A 239 2.18 -25.85 8.33
N PRO A 240 3.25 -26.66 8.06
CA PRO A 240 3.37 -27.40 6.82
C PRO A 240 2.18 -28.30 6.59
N HIS A 241 1.54 -28.14 5.44
CA HIS A 241 0.39 -28.92 5.03
C HIS A 241 0.16 -28.80 3.52
N ASP A 242 -0.81 -29.55 3.02
CA ASP A 242 -1.30 -29.52 1.65
C ASP A 242 -2.38 -28.42 1.47
N TRP A 243 -1.91 -27.18 1.22
CA TRP A 243 -2.75 -25.99 1.26
C TRP A 243 -3.46 -25.73 -0.08
N ASP A 244 -4.76 -25.45 0.00
CA ASP A 244 -5.65 -25.15 -1.11
C ASP A 244 -5.19 -23.97 -1.97
N GLU A 245 -4.53 -22.99 -1.38
CA GLU A 245 -4.03 -21.80 -2.09
C GLU A 245 -2.98 -22.15 -3.15
N LEU A 246 -2.20 -23.21 -2.93
CA LEU A 246 -1.21 -23.68 -3.90
C LEU A 246 -1.90 -24.34 -5.09
N TYR A 247 -2.88 -25.23 -4.83
CA TYR A 247 -3.67 -25.87 -5.88
C TYR A 247 -4.43 -24.86 -6.73
N PHE A 248 -5.03 -23.88 -6.11
CA PHE A 248 -5.75 -22.81 -6.81
C PHE A 248 -4.83 -22.02 -7.72
N ARG A 249 -3.67 -21.57 -7.19
CA ARG A 249 -2.64 -20.86 -7.97
C ARG A 249 -2.16 -21.69 -9.15
N ASP A 250 -1.76 -22.94 -8.90
CA ASP A 250 -1.13 -23.79 -9.90
C ASP A 250 -2.12 -24.15 -11.02
N TYR A 251 -3.40 -24.31 -10.69
CA TYR A 251 -4.44 -24.48 -11.70
C TYR A 251 -4.57 -23.24 -12.60
N LEU A 252 -4.61 -22.05 -12.01
CA LEU A 252 -4.72 -20.81 -12.79
C LEU A 252 -3.49 -20.54 -13.67
N LEU A 253 -2.30 -21.00 -13.27
CA LEU A 253 -1.08 -20.87 -14.06
C LEU A 253 -1.11 -21.71 -15.36
N THR A 254 -1.91 -22.77 -15.40
CA THR A 254 -1.98 -23.73 -16.50
C THR A 254 -3.30 -23.74 -17.26
N HIS A 255 -4.32 -23.00 -16.78
CA HIS A 255 -5.67 -23.00 -17.36
C HIS A 255 -6.14 -21.56 -17.62
N GLU A 256 -5.87 -21.06 -18.83
CA GLU A 256 -6.17 -19.70 -19.26
C GLU A 256 -7.66 -19.37 -19.16
N ASP A 257 -8.56 -20.32 -19.52
CA ASP A 257 -10.01 -20.13 -19.42
C ASP A 257 -10.45 -19.86 -17.98
N ALA A 258 -9.92 -20.60 -17.01
CA ALA A 258 -10.22 -20.39 -15.59
C ALA A 258 -9.66 -19.05 -15.10
N CYS A 259 -8.47 -18.68 -15.59
CA CYS A 259 -7.86 -17.39 -15.32
C CYS A 259 -8.75 -16.23 -15.80
N CYS A 260 -9.24 -16.29 -17.04
CA CYS A 260 -10.14 -15.30 -17.61
C CYS A 260 -11.49 -15.23 -16.87
N GLN A 261 -12.08 -16.37 -16.52
CA GLN A 261 -13.33 -16.44 -15.72
C GLN A 261 -13.13 -15.77 -14.36
N TYR A 262 -12.02 -16.06 -13.68
CA TYR A 262 -11.72 -15.46 -12.37
C TYR A 262 -11.45 -13.96 -12.45
N ALA A 263 -10.77 -13.49 -13.51
CA ALA A 263 -10.59 -12.07 -13.75
C ALA A 263 -11.93 -11.34 -13.92
N ASN A 264 -12.84 -11.89 -14.73
CA ASN A 264 -14.16 -11.32 -14.96
C ASN A 264 -15.01 -11.32 -13.69
N LEU A 265 -15.00 -12.41 -12.93
CA LEU A 265 -15.67 -12.49 -11.61
C LEU A 265 -15.16 -11.38 -10.70
N LYS A 266 -13.85 -11.23 -10.54
CA LYS A 266 -13.24 -10.19 -9.68
C LYS A 266 -13.66 -8.78 -10.11
N LYS A 267 -13.66 -8.48 -11.41
CA LYS A 267 -14.10 -7.17 -11.94
C LYS A 267 -15.56 -6.88 -11.63
N LYS A 268 -16.43 -7.89 -11.82
CA LYS A 268 -17.87 -7.78 -11.50
C LYS A 268 -18.07 -7.51 -10.01
N LEU A 269 -17.41 -8.29 -9.15
CA LEU A 269 -17.52 -8.17 -7.70
C LEU A 269 -16.92 -6.86 -7.18
N ALA A 270 -15.80 -6.40 -7.73
CA ALA A 270 -15.18 -5.12 -7.35
C ALA A 270 -16.07 -3.92 -7.66
N ARG A 271 -16.89 -3.97 -8.74
CA ARG A 271 -17.90 -2.93 -9.04
C ARG A 271 -19.03 -2.96 -8.03
N LYS A 272 -19.52 -4.17 -7.67
CA LYS A 272 -20.65 -4.35 -6.76
C LYS A 272 -20.27 -4.05 -5.30
N TYR A 273 -19.11 -4.50 -4.86
CA TYR A 273 -18.65 -4.47 -3.47
C TYR A 273 -17.38 -3.64 -3.27
N ARG A 274 -17.26 -2.52 -3.96
CA ARG A 274 -16.03 -1.69 -3.95
C ARG A 274 -15.53 -1.34 -2.55
N ARG A 275 -16.45 -1.19 -1.61
CA ARG A 275 -16.20 -0.80 -0.21
C ARG A 275 -16.77 -1.78 0.80
N ASP A 276 -16.96 -3.02 0.38
CA ASP A 276 -17.37 -4.13 1.23
C ASP A 276 -16.46 -5.32 0.95
N ARG A 277 -15.37 -5.38 1.72
CA ARG A 277 -14.32 -6.39 1.53
C ARG A 277 -14.82 -7.79 1.87
N ASP A 278 -15.69 -7.90 2.87
CA ASP A 278 -16.17 -9.19 3.36
C ASP A 278 -17.10 -9.83 2.33
N ALA A 279 -18.09 -9.08 1.82
CA ALA A 279 -18.96 -9.55 0.75
C ALA A 279 -18.16 -9.89 -0.53
N TYR A 280 -17.20 -9.05 -0.91
CA TYR A 280 -16.31 -9.34 -2.04
C TYR A 280 -15.56 -10.67 -1.87
N THR A 281 -15.06 -10.94 -0.67
CA THR A 281 -14.29 -12.16 -0.37
C THR A 281 -15.20 -13.38 -0.35
N GLN A 282 -16.36 -13.29 0.29
CA GLN A 282 -17.34 -14.37 0.38
C GLN A 282 -17.84 -14.81 -1.00
N GLU A 283 -18.18 -13.87 -1.85
CA GLU A 283 -18.73 -14.16 -3.19
C GLU A 283 -17.71 -14.83 -4.15
N LYS A 284 -16.42 -14.76 -3.86
CA LYS A 284 -15.40 -15.50 -4.61
C LYS A 284 -15.24 -16.96 -4.17
N THR A 285 -15.69 -17.29 -2.97
CA THR A 285 -15.39 -18.58 -2.32
C THR A 285 -15.87 -19.75 -3.15
N ALA A 286 -17.06 -19.69 -3.72
CA ALA A 286 -17.61 -20.76 -4.54
C ALA A 286 -16.72 -21.10 -5.76
N PHE A 287 -16.26 -20.08 -6.48
CA PHE A 287 -15.36 -20.26 -7.62
C PHE A 287 -14.01 -20.84 -7.18
N ILE A 288 -13.42 -20.29 -6.10
CA ILE A 288 -12.13 -20.76 -5.58
C ILE A 288 -12.23 -22.23 -5.19
N THR A 289 -13.28 -22.62 -4.45
CA THR A 289 -13.49 -24.00 -4.02
C THR A 289 -13.65 -24.95 -5.22
N GLU A 290 -14.42 -24.56 -6.24
CA GLU A 290 -14.60 -25.37 -7.46
C GLU A 290 -13.26 -25.63 -8.15
N ILE A 291 -12.48 -24.58 -8.38
CA ILE A 291 -11.19 -24.68 -9.07
C ILE A 291 -10.18 -25.48 -8.24
N THR A 292 -10.10 -25.25 -6.94
CA THR A 292 -9.23 -26.01 -6.04
C THR A 292 -9.56 -27.50 -6.08
N ASN A 293 -10.84 -27.88 -6.05
CA ASN A 293 -11.26 -29.26 -6.13
C ASN A 293 -10.92 -29.91 -7.49
N LYS A 294 -11.01 -29.16 -8.61
CA LYS A 294 -10.55 -29.63 -9.92
C LYS A 294 -9.05 -29.89 -9.93
N SER A 295 -8.27 -28.96 -9.37
CA SER A 295 -6.82 -29.09 -9.28
C SER A 295 -6.40 -30.30 -8.44
N ARG A 296 -7.00 -30.49 -7.27
CA ARG A 296 -6.73 -31.66 -6.41
C ARG A 296 -7.02 -32.99 -7.11
N LYS A 297 -8.15 -33.09 -7.83
CA LYS A 297 -8.52 -34.31 -8.58
C LYS A 297 -7.55 -34.59 -9.73
N ALA A 298 -6.95 -33.56 -10.34
CA ALA A 298 -5.98 -33.75 -11.43
C ALA A 298 -4.57 -34.13 -10.91
N SER A 299 -4.31 -33.90 -9.61
CA SER A 299 -3.02 -34.20 -8.97
C SER A 299 -3.01 -35.52 -8.18
N ALA A 300 -4.18 -36.15 -8.01
CA ALA A 300 -4.37 -37.45 -7.34
C ALA A 300 -4.29 -38.58 -8.35
#